data_a5cba15096329dddfa64faa5970f390f
#
_entry.id   a5cba15096329dddfa64faa5970f390f
#
_cell.length_a   1.000
_cell.length_b   1.000
_cell.length_c   1.000
_cell.angle_alpha   90.00
_cell.angle_beta   90.00
_cell.angle_gamma   90.00
#
_symmetry.space_group_name_H-M   'P 1'
#
loop_
_entity.id
_entity.type
_entity.pdbx_description
1 polymer ?
#
loop_
_entity_poly.entity_id
_entity_poly.type
_entity_poly.pdbx_seq_one_letter_code
_entity_poly.pdbx_strand_id
1 'polypeptide(L)'
;VREENKEEVTIPPIPQLKQADKEAPYILVAEDNVELRTFLLQILSDEYQVTGVSNGQEVINSIKTKQPDLILSDIMMPELNGEQMCRIVKNDVETSHIPVILLTALNDKESIIKGLQSKADRYIIKPFDVGVLKANITNVLAIRELIRKRYSQFQFTTEEENVPHPPLDLDQEFIIKVTETIKKNLSKELNVDTLCAAFNMSRSSFYNKIK
;
A
#
# COMPACT_ATOMS: atom_id res chain seq x y z
N VAL A 1 -58.82 30.94 12.74
CA VAL A 1 -57.71 30.26 13.36
C VAL A 1 -57.33 29.11 12.45
N ARG A 2 -56.29 29.23 11.66
CA ARG A 2 -55.73 28.16 10.81
C ARG A 2 -54.62 27.48 11.61
N GLU A 3 -54.78 26.19 11.90
CA GLU A 3 -53.74 25.33 12.42
C GLU A 3 -52.73 25.01 11.31
N GLU A 4 -51.51 25.44 11.49
CA GLU A 4 -50.38 25.05 10.62
C GLU A 4 -49.95 23.64 11.02
N ASN A 5 -50.20 22.68 10.12
CA ASN A 5 -49.63 21.33 10.22
C ASN A 5 -48.12 21.42 9.97
N LYS A 6 -47.30 21.24 11.02
CA LYS A 6 -45.89 20.97 10.90
C LYS A 6 -45.70 19.52 10.47
N GLU A 7 -45.44 19.30 9.19
CA GLU A 7 -44.92 18.02 8.72
C GLU A 7 -43.52 17.79 9.35
N GLU A 8 -43.44 16.88 10.27
CA GLU A 8 -42.17 16.38 10.78
C GLU A 8 -41.46 15.63 9.65
N VAL A 9 -40.36 16.23 9.14
CA VAL A 9 -39.48 15.58 8.18
C VAL A 9 -38.73 14.46 8.91
N THR A 10 -39.27 13.25 8.81
CA THR A 10 -38.56 12.05 9.28
C THR A 10 -37.35 11.79 8.39
N ILE A 11 -36.18 12.11 8.90
CA ILE A 11 -34.91 11.75 8.27
C ILE A 11 -34.86 10.20 8.27
N PRO A 12 -34.70 9.54 7.10
CA PRO A 12 -34.59 8.09 7.08
C PRO A 12 -33.36 7.66 7.88
N PRO A 13 -33.42 6.54 8.64
CA PRO A 13 -32.29 6.07 9.41
C PRO A 13 -31.11 5.81 8.50
N ILE A 14 -29.94 6.33 8.88
CA ILE A 14 -28.66 6.10 8.21
C ILE A 14 -28.47 4.58 8.12
N PRO A 15 -28.28 4.00 6.92
CA PRO A 15 -28.09 2.57 6.78
C PRO A 15 -26.92 2.15 7.67
N GLN A 16 -27.16 1.19 8.57
CA GLN A 16 -26.09 0.60 9.37
C GLN A 16 -25.10 -0.06 8.39
N LEU A 17 -23.89 0.48 8.30
CA LEU A 17 -22.80 -0.10 7.55
C LEU A 17 -22.61 -1.54 8.02
N LYS A 18 -22.79 -2.50 7.11
CA LYS A 18 -22.38 -3.88 7.36
C LYS A 18 -20.89 -3.82 7.64
N GLN A 19 -20.47 -4.21 8.82
CA GLN A 19 -19.06 -4.27 9.15
C GLN A 19 -18.47 -5.51 8.47
N ALA A 20 -17.45 -5.30 7.64
CA ALA A 20 -16.65 -6.40 7.11
C ALA A 20 -16.05 -7.24 8.26
N ASP A 21 -15.73 -8.49 7.94
CA ASP A 21 -15.10 -9.42 8.89
C ASP A 21 -13.87 -8.80 9.55
N LYS A 22 -13.60 -9.16 10.82
CA LYS A 22 -12.44 -8.62 11.57
C LYS A 22 -11.08 -8.95 10.92
N GLU A 23 -11.06 -9.93 10.03
CA GLU A 23 -9.89 -10.32 9.25
C GLU A 23 -9.81 -9.63 7.87
N ALA A 24 -10.83 -8.86 7.47
CA ALA A 24 -10.83 -8.16 6.19
C ALA A 24 -9.72 -7.09 6.12
N PRO A 25 -9.10 -6.88 4.94
CA PRO A 25 -8.06 -5.87 4.77
C PRO A 25 -8.54 -4.47 5.18
N TYR A 26 -7.65 -3.71 5.80
CA TYR A 26 -7.94 -2.35 6.27
C TYR A 26 -7.53 -1.30 5.23
N ILE A 27 -8.49 -0.50 4.76
CA ILE A 27 -8.30 0.57 3.80
C ILE A 27 -8.50 1.93 4.48
N LEU A 28 -7.52 2.82 4.35
CA LEU A 28 -7.62 4.21 4.77
C LEU A 28 -7.99 5.07 3.56
N VAL A 29 -9.14 5.74 3.62
CA VAL A 29 -9.68 6.60 2.56
C VAL A 29 -9.45 8.06 2.92
N ALA A 30 -8.73 8.81 2.08
CA ALA A 30 -8.50 10.23 2.23
C ALA A 30 -9.22 11.00 1.10
N GLU A 31 -10.20 11.80 1.46
CA GLU A 31 -11.04 12.59 0.55
C GLU A 31 -11.60 13.78 1.34
N ASP A 32 -11.42 15.01 0.86
CA ASP A 32 -11.89 16.21 1.55
C ASP A 32 -13.41 16.39 1.39
N ASN A 33 -13.96 16.02 0.23
CA ASN A 33 -15.39 16.06 -0.01
C ASN A 33 -16.12 15.01 0.85
N VAL A 34 -16.97 15.49 1.78
CA VAL A 34 -17.70 14.65 2.73
C VAL A 34 -18.63 13.65 2.04
N GLU A 35 -19.32 14.07 0.97
CA GLU A 35 -20.27 13.21 0.25
C GLU A 35 -19.54 12.08 -0.46
N LEU A 36 -18.46 12.40 -1.19
CA LEU A 36 -17.66 11.40 -1.89
C LEU A 36 -16.94 10.47 -0.92
N ARG A 37 -16.40 10.99 0.18
CA ARG A 37 -15.82 10.19 1.26
C ARG A 37 -16.84 9.20 1.82
N THR A 38 -18.03 9.66 2.17
CA THR A 38 -19.12 8.82 2.69
C THR A 38 -19.52 7.75 1.68
N PHE A 39 -19.64 8.10 0.41
CA PHE A 39 -19.92 7.15 -0.66
C PHE A 39 -18.82 6.08 -0.78
N LEU A 40 -17.53 6.48 -0.79
CA LEU A 40 -16.40 5.53 -0.85
C LEU A 40 -16.40 4.58 0.35
N LEU A 41 -16.61 5.10 1.56
CA LEU A 41 -16.72 4.28 2.76
C LEU A 41 -17.87 3.27 2.64
N GLN A 42 -19.03 3.70 2.17
CA GLN A 42 -20.20 2.85 2.02
C GLN A 42 -19.96 1.70 1.03
N ILE A 43 -19.43 2.00 -0.18
CA ILE A 43 -19.24 0.96 -1.21
C ILE A 43 -18.10 -0.03 -0.89
N LEU A 44 -17.16 0.37 -0.03
CA LEU A 44 -16.03 -0.48 0.35
C LEU A 44 -16.27 -1.27 1.65
N SER A 45 -17.18 -0.82 2.52
CA SER A 45 -17.44 -1.44 3.84
C SER A 45 -18.00 -2.85 3.79
N ASP A 46 -18.55 -3.29 2.65
CA ASP A 46 -19.05 -4.65 2.48
C ASP A 46 -17.91 -5.69 2.41
N GLU A 47 -16.73 -5.28 1.95
CA GLU A 47 -15.59 -6.17 1.67
C GLU A 47 -14.35 -5.85 2.52
N TYR A 48 -14.23 -4.61 3.02
CA TYR A 48 -13.03 -4.09 3.68
C TYR A 48 -13.36 -3.40 5.00
N GLN A 49 -12.41 -3.41 5.94
CA GLN A 49 -12.45 -2.46 7.05
C GLN A 49 -12.05 -1.09 6.51
N VAL A 50 -12.87 -0.07 6.70
CA VAL A 50 -12.62 1.25 6.13
C VAL A 50 -12.64 2.35 7.18
N THR A 51 -11.73 3.30 7.05
CA THR A 51 -11.73 4.54 7.84
C THR A 51 -11.52 5.71 6.88
N GLY A 52 -12.26 6.81 7.08
CA GLY A 52 -12.17 8.02 6.27
C GLY A 52 -11.46 9.14 7.02
N VAL A 53 -10.61 9.88 6.30
CA VAL A 53 -9.94 11.11 6.75
C VAL A 53 -10.11 12.20 5.70
N SER A 54 -9.88 13.47 6.06
CA SER A 54 -10.21 14.62 5.20
C SER A 54 -9.02 15.20 4.45
N ASN A 55 -7.79 14.83 4.79
CA ASN A 55 -6.57 15.36 4.18
C ASN A 55 -5.38 14.41 4.37
N GLY A 56 -4.27 14.70 3.67
CA GLY A 56 -3.07 13.88 3.75
C GLY A 56 -2.35 13.94 5.10
N GLN A 57 -2.51 15.02 5.87
CA GLN A 57 -1.89 15.11 7.20
C GLN A 57 -2.57 14.15 8.19
N GLU A 58 -3.88 13.99 8.09
CA GLU A 58 -4.61 12.99 8.87
C GLU A 58 -4.22 11.57 8.50
N VAL A 59 -3.90 11.29 7.21
CA VAL A 59 -3.34 10.00 6.79
C VAL A 59 -2.03 9.73 7.55
N ILE A 60 -1.08 10.68 7.52
CA ILE A 60 0.22 10.52 8.19
C ILE A 60 0.07 10.30 9.70
N ASN A 61 -0.91 10.93 10.33
CA ASN A 61 -1.19 10.73 11.75
C ASN A 61 -1.82 9.36 12.01
N SER A 62 -2.75 8.93 11.16
CA SER A 62 -3.47 7.66 11.30
C SER A 62 -2.56 6.44 11.13
N ILE A 63 -1.64 6.46 10.17
CA ILE A 63 -0.72 5.34 9.92
C ILE A 63 0.25 5.08 11.08
N LYS A 64 0.55 6.09 11.90
CA LYS A 64 1.36 5.93 13.12
C LYS A 64 0.65 5.12 14.20
N THR A 65 -0.68 5.15 14.22
CA THR A 65 -1.50 4.43 15.20
C THR A 65 -1.89 3.05 14.71
N LYS A 66 -2.33 2.95 13.46
CA LYS A 66 -2.71 1.70 12.81
C LYS A 66 -2.35 1.78 11.32
N GLN A 67 -1.45 0.93 10.89
CA GLN A 67 -1.06 0.86 9.48
C GLN A 67 -2.17 0.20 8.65
N PRO A 68 -2.60 0.81 7.52
CA PRO A 68 -3.56 0.22 6.61
C PRO A 68 -2.89 -0.78 5.67
N ASP A 69 -3.70 -1.67 5.10
CA ASP A 69 -3.29 -2.54 4.02
C ASP A 69 -3.25 -1.82 2.68
N LEU A 70 -3.99 -0.70 2.54
CA LEU A 70 -4.01 0.16 1.36
C LEU A 70 -4.48 1.57 1.73
N ILE A 71 -3.90 2.58 1.10
CA ILE A 71 -4.37 3.97 1.15
C ILE A 71 -5.04 4.30 -0.19
N LEU A 72 -6.30 4.74 -0.15
CA LEU A 72 -7.03 5.31 -1.27
C LEU A 72 -7.17 6.81 -1.03
N SER A 73 -6.57 7.65 -1.86
CA SER A 73 -6.52 9.09 -1.59
C SER A 73 -6.89 9.93 -2.80
N ASP A 74 -7.66 10.99 -2.60
CA ASP A 74 -7.73 12.06 -3.58
C ASP A 74 -6.36 12.76 -3.68
N ILE A 75 -6.07 13.32 -4.84
CA ILE A 75 -4.89 14.18 -5.05
C ILE A 75 -5.13 15.56 -4.47
N MET A 76 -6.30 16.15 -4.74
CA MET A 76 -6.61 17.53 -4.42
C MET A 76 -7.27 17.65 -3.05
N MET A 77 -6.46 17.79 -2.01
CA MET A 77 -6.93 17.94 -0.63
C MET A 77 -6.25 19.14 0.04
N PRO A 78 -6.87 19.77 1.04
CA PRO A 78 -6.25 20.84 1.82
C PRO A 78 -5.09 20.33 2.69
N GLU A 79 -4.29 21.25 3.22
CA GLU A 79 -3.13 21.02 4.08
C GLU A 79 -2.02 20.22 3.40
N LEU A 80 -2.15 18.91 3.32
CA LEU A 80 -1.23 18.00 2.64
C LEU A 80 -1.98 17.26 1.54
N ASN A 81 -1.63 17.53 0.28
CA ASN A 81 -2.26 16.88 -0.87
C ASN A 81 -1.84 15.41 -1.01
N GLY A 82 -2.61 14.63 -1.81
CA GLY A 82 -2.40 13.19 -1.96
C GLY A 82 -1.03 12.81 -2.53
N GLU A 83 -0.46 13.60 -3.45
CA GLU A 83 0.88 13.34 -4.00
C GLU A 83 1.99 13.58 -2.97
N GLN A 84 1.88 14.64 -2.19
CA GLN A 84 2.83 14.94 -1.12
C GLN A 84 2.78 13.87 -0.04
N MET A 85 1.56 13.50 0.38
CA MET A 85 1.31 12.41 1.33
C MET A 85 1.92 11.10 0.82
N CYS A 86 1.66 10.74 -0.44
CA CYS A 86 2.21 9.53 -1.06
C CYS A 86 3.74 9.51 -1.04
N ARG A 87 4.39 10.64 -1.38
CA ARG A 87 5.86 10.77 -1.30
C ARG A 87 6.39 10.54 0.11
N ILE A 88 5.72 11.07 1.13
CA ILE A 88 6.12 10.87 2.53
C ILE A 88 6.02 9.39 2.87
N VAL A 89 4.86 8.75 2.60
CA VAL A 89 4.62 7.33 2.87
C VAL A 89 5.64 6.44 2.15
N LYS A 90 5.95 6.73 0.87
CA LYS A 90 6.85 5.90 0.05
C LYS A 90 8.34 6.12 0.32
N ASN A 91 8.72 7.21 0.95
CA ASN A 91 10.12 7.48 1.32
C ASN A 91 10.48 7.02 2.74
N ASP A 92 9.52 6.69 3.56
CA ASP A 92 9.73 6.15 4.90
C ASP A 92 9.80 4.61 4.84
N VAL A 93 10.87 4.05 5.39
CA VAL A 93 11.15 2.59 5.41
C VAL A 93 10.02 1.81 6.09
N GLU A 94 9.41 2.37 7.14
CA GLU A 94 8.35 1.71 7.89
C GLU A 94 7.02 1.67 7.15
N THR A 95 6.77 2.62 6.23
CA THR A 95 5.48 2.77 5.55
C THR A 95 5.56 2.60 4.03
N SER A 96 6.76 2.55 3.44
CA SER A 96 6.97 2.44 1.98
C SER A 96 6.29 1.22 1.34
N HIS A 97 6.09 0.17 2.12
CA HIS A 97 5.43 -1.06 1.72
C HIS A 97 3.89 -0.91 1.58
N ILE A 98 3.29 0.16 2.13
CA ILE A 98 1.84 0.40 2.06
C ILE A 98 1.50 0.88 0.64
N PRO A 99 0.64 0.16 -0.10
CA PRO A 99 0.23 0.60 -1.42
C PRO A 99 -0.67 1.83 -1.35
N VAL A 100 -0.47 2.74 -2.32
CA VAL A 100 -1.22 3.98 -2.45
C VAL A 100 -1.88 4.04 -3.81
N ILE A 101 -3.21 4.16 -3.83
CA ILE A 101 -4.01 4.46 -5.02
C ILE A 101 -4.43 5.93 -4.95
N LEU A 102 -4.11 6.71 -5.99
CA LEU A 102 -4.49 8.11 -6.11
C LEU A 102 -5.69 8.28 -7.05
N LEU A 103 -6.70 9.02 -6.59
CA LEU A 103 -7.84 9.45 -7.38
C LEU A 103 -7.51 10.81 -8.01
N THR A 104 -7.65 10.96 -9.32
CA THR A 104 -7.25 12.17 -10.06
C THR A 104 -8.33 12.67 -10.99
N ALA A 105 -8.42 13.97 -11.21
CA ALA A 105 -9.29 14.55 -12.24
C ALA A 105 -8.63 14.44 -13.63
N LEU A 106 -9.44 14.24 -14.67
CA LEU A 106 -9.00 13.98 -16.06
C LEU A 106 -8.14 15.10 -16.67
N ASN A 107 -8.22 16.33 -16.16
CA ASN A 107 -7.63 17.51 -16.79
C ASN A 107 -6.15 17.72 -16.49
N ASP A 108 -5.53 16.86 -15.76
CA ASP A 108 -4.16 17.05 -15.28
C ASP A 108 -3.17 16.09 -15.94
N LYS A 109 -3.01 16.22 -17.29
CA LYS A 109 -1.96 15.49 -18.03
C LYS A 109 -0.56 15.78 -17.48
N GLU A 110 -0.35 16.97 -16.91
CA GLU A 110 0.90 17.28 -16.21
C GLU A 110 1.02 16.53 -14.88
N SER A 111 -0.09 16.29 -14.18
CA SER A 111 -0.10 15.47 -12.96
C SER A 111 0.16 14.00 -13.23
N ILE A 112 -0.22 13.45 -14.38
CA ILE A 112 0.15 12.07 -14.74
C ILE A 112 1.68 11.94 -14.90
N ILE A 113 2.33 12.93 -15.49
CA ILE A 113 3.81 12.94 -15.63
C ILE A 113 4.48 13.21 -14.28
N LYS A 114 3.95 14.14 -13.47
CA LYS A 114 4.40 14.37 -12.09
C LYS A 114 4.05 13.20 -11.17
N GLY A 115 2.94 12.53 -11.44
CA GLY A 115 2.49 11.34 -10.72
C GLY A 115 3.46 10.16 -10.81
N LEU A 116 4.16 9.98 -11.92
CA LEU A 116 5.27 9.02 -12.04
C LEU A 116 6.41 9.33 -11.04
N GLN A 117 6.51 10.57 -10.55
CA GLN A 117 7.47 10.97 -9.51
C GLN A 117 6.95 10.74 -8.08
N SER A 118 5.64 10.57 -7.87
CA SER A 118 5.06 10.36 -6.53
C SER A 118 5.19 8.93 -6.01
N LYS A 119 5.63 7.97 -6.85
CA LYS A 119 5.75 6.54 -6.56
C LYS A 119 4.43 5.86 -6.13
N ALA A 120 3.26 6.42 -6.51
CA ALA A 120 1.98 5.77 -6.26
C ALA A 120 1.86 4.46 -7.05
N ASP A 121 1.22 3.46 -6.45
CA ASP A 121 1.08 2.14 -7.07
C ASP A 121 0.04 2.14 -8.19
N ARG A 122 -0.99 3.03 -8.10
CA ARG A 122 -2.04 3.20 -9.12
C ARG A 122 -2.60 4.62 -9.12
N TYR A 123 -3.12 5.00 -10.31
CA TYR A 123 -3.91 6.20 -10.53
C TYR A 123 -5.27 5.80 -11.09
N ILE A 124 -6.35 6.36 -10.56
CA ILE A 124 -7.71 6.17 -11.05
C ILE A 124 -8.30 7.54 -11.35
N ILE A 125 -8.77 7.71 -12.59
CA ILE A 125 -9.32 8.98 -13.08
C ILE A 125 -10.76 9.12 -12.62
N LYS A 126 -11.11 10.27 -12.07
CA LYS A 126 -12.50 10.69 -11.76
C LYS A 126 -13.18 11.26 -13.03
N PRO A 127 -14.44 10.91 -13.38
CA PRO A 127 -15.29 9.97 -12.66
C PRO A 127 -14.90 8.50 -12.93
N PHE A 128 -15.01 7.65 -11.91
CA PHE A 128 -14.65 6.23 -12.01
C PHE A 128 -15.88 5.32 -11.85
N ASP A 129 -15.82 4.16 -12.46
CA ASP A 129 -16.75 3.06 -12.22
C ASP A 129 -16.39 2.34 -10.92
N VAL A 130 -17.41 2.00 -10.10
CA VAL A 130 -17.24 1.32 -8.81
C VAL A 130 -16.58 -0.05 -8.97
N GLY A 131 -16.95 -0.81 -10.01
CA GLY A 131 -16.37 -2.12 -10.29
C GLY A 131 -14.89 -2.02 -10.66
N VAL A 132 -14.52 -1.00 -11.46
CA VAL A 132 -13.12 -0.71 -11.82
C VAL A 132 -12.32 -0.31 -10.57
N LEU A 133 -12.88 0.52 -9.68
CA LEU A 133 -12.23 0.89 -8.42
C LEU A 133 -11.96 -0.35 -7.55
N LYS A 134 -12.98 -1.17 -7.31
CA LYS A 134 -12.88 -2.41 -6.52
C LYS A 134 -11.87 -3.40 -7.12
N ALA A 135 -11.89 -3.59 -8.44
CA ALA A 135 -10.94 -4.45 -9.14
C ALA A 135 -9.49 -3.97 -8.97
N ASN A 136 -9.22 -2.66 -9.04
CA ASN A 136 -7.89 -2.10 -8.79
C ASN A 136 -7.43 -2.33 -7.34
N ILE A 137 -8.29 -2.11 -6.36
CA ILE A 137 -8.00 -2.38 -4.95
C ILE A 137 -7.65 -3.84 -4.73
N THR A 138 -8.51 -4.76 -5.20
CA THR A 138 -8.30 -6.21 -5.08
C THR A 138 -6.97 -6.64 -5.70
N ASN A 139 -6.64 -6.16 -6.91
CA ASN A 139 -5.40 -6.49 -7.60
C ASN A 139 -4.16 -6.01 -6.83
N VAL A 140 -4.19 -4.78 -6.31
CA VAL A 140 -3.07 -4.22 -5.54
C VAL A 140 -2.85 -4.99 -4.25
N LEU A 141 -3.92 -5.32 -3.52
CA LEU A 141 -3.87 -6.13 -2.30
C LEU A 141 -3.36 -7.55 -2.57
N ALA A 142 -3.81 -8.18 -3.66
CA ALA A 142 -3.38 -9.52 -4.06
C ALA A 142 -1.86 -9.57 -4.37
N ILE A 143 -1.35 -8.59 -5.12
CA ILE A 143 0.09 -8.48 -5.42
C ILE A 143 0.88 -8.32 -4.12
N ARG A 144 0.44 -7.46 -3.21
CA ARG A 144 1.08 -7.27 -1.91
C ARG A 144 1.13 -8.57 -1.10
N GLU A 145 0.02 -9.31 -1.06
CA GLU A 145 -0.06 -10.58 -0.33
C GLU A 145 0.87 -11.65 -0.94
N LEU A 146 0.99 -11.70 -2.27
CA LEU A 146 1.95 -12.58 -2.95
C LEU A 146 3.39 -12.23 -2.58
N ILE A 147 3.73 -10.94 -2.55
CA ILE A 147 5.06 -10.47 -2.14
C ILE A 147 5.30 -10.85 -0.68
N ARG A 148 4.35 -10.58 0.22
CA ARG A 148 4.44 -10.92 1.65
C ARG A 148 4.65 -12.42 1.87
N LYS A 149 3.89 -13.27 1.17
CA LYS A 149 4.04 -14.74 1.25
C LYS A 149 5.40 -15.20 0.78
N ARG A 150 5.92 -14.63 -0.32
CA ARG A 150 7.28 -14.94 -0.77
C ARG A 150 8.33 -14.55 0.26
N TYR A 151 8.24 -13.35 0.84
CA TYR A 151 9.18 -12.91 1.87
C TYR A 151 9.05 -13.68 3.20
N SER A 152 7.84 -14.10 3.61
CA SER A 152 7.65 -14.91 4.81
C SER A 152 8.16 -16.34 4.66
N GLN A 153 8.15 -16.91 3.45
CA GLN A 153 8.80 -18.18 3.14
C GLN A 153 10.34 -18.06 3.18
N PHE A 154 10.89 -16.85 3.05
CA PHE A 154 12.32 -16.56 3.26
C PHE A 154 12.66 -16.23 4.73
N GLN A 155 11.70 -16.23 5.66
CA GLN A 155 11.99 -16.24 7.09
C GLN A 155 12.53 -17.63 7.45
N PHE A 156 13.83 -17.71 7.35
CA PHE A 156 14.76 -18.66 7.90
C PHE A 156 14.14 -19.63 8.93
N THR A 157 13.82 -20.79 8.50
CA THR A 157 13.83 -21.98 9.35
C THR A 157 15.28 -22.22 9.75
N THR A 158 15.66 -21.74 10.93
CA THR A 158 16.77 -22.27 11.70
C THR A 158 16.33 -23.59 12.35
N GLU A 159 15.92 -24.57 11.55
CA GLU A 159 15.76 -25.95 11.98
C GLU A 159 15.88 -26.83 10.74
N GLU A 160 16.86 -27.72 10.81
CA GLU A 160 17.13 -28.74 9.82
C GLU A 160 15.91 -29.66 9.71
N GLU A 161 15.06 -29.47 8.73
CA GLU A 161 14.16 -30.52 8.29
C GLU A 161 14.29 -30.70 6.76
N ASN A 162 14.68 -31.93 6.43
CA ASN A 162 14.81 -32.48 5.09
C ASN A 162 13.47 -32.45 4.34
N VAL A 163 13.16 -31.34 3.68
CA VAL A 163 12.07 -31.26 2.73
C VAL A 163 12.68 -31.12 1.33
N PRO A 164 12.34 -31.96 0.34
CA PRO A 164 12.87 -31.82 -1.02
C PRO A 164 12.33 -30.51 -1.62
N HIS A 165 13.21 -29.52 -1.70
CA HIS A 165 12.90 -28.26 -2.39
C HIS A 165 12.86 -28.50 -3.90
N PRO A 166 11.91 -27.88 -4.63
CA PRO A 166 12.04 -27.76 -6.08
C PRO A 166 13.34 -27.01 -6.39
N PRO A 167 14.01 -27.31 -7.50
CA PRO A 167 15.29 -26.68 -7.82
C PRO A 167 15.14 -25.17 -7.81
N LEU A 168 15.83 -24.50 -6.88
CA LEU A 168 15.92 -23.06 -6.78
C LEU A 168 16.55 -22.53 -8.08
N ASP A 169 15.99 -21.46 -8.61
CA ASP A 169 16.64 -20.72 -9.69
C ASP A 169 18.00 -20.23 -9.19
N LEU A 170 19.04 -20.34 -10.04
CA LEU A 170 20.43 -19.98 -9.69
C LEU A 170 20.57 -18.58 -9.09
N ASP A 171 19.63 -17.67 -9.43
CA ASP A 171 19.62 -16.33 -8.88
C ASP A 171 19.05 -16.26 -7.45
N GLN A 172 18.12 -17.12 -7.11
CA GLN A 172 17.59 -17.26 -5.74
C GLN A 172 18.63 -17.85 -4.78
N GLU A 173 19.35 -18.88 -5.22
CA GLU A 173 20.43 -19.48 -4.46
C GLU A 173 21.55 -18.47 -4.19
N PHE A 174 21.86 -17.63 -5.17
CA PHE A 174 22.86 -16.57 -5.03
C PHE A 174 22.45 -15.53 -3.97
N ILE A 175 21.19 -15.04 -4.00
CA ILE A 175 20.67 -14.05 -3.03
C ILE A 175 20.70 -14.63 -1.61
N ILE A 176 20.32 -15.89 -1.43
CA ILE A 176 20.38 -16.57 -0.12
C ILE A 176 21.81 -16.59 0.40
N LYS A 177 22.77 -17.02 -0.40
CA LYS A 177 24.19 -17.07 -0.03
C LYS A 177 24.76 -15.69 0.30
N VAL A 178 24.39 -14.64 -0.46
CA VAL A 178 24.79 -13.25 -0.17
C VAL A 178 24.25 -12.82 1.20
N THR A 179 22.97 -13.05 1.45
CA THR A 179 22.32 -12.68 2.71
C THR A 179 22.93 -13.41 3.91
N GLU A 180 23.22 -14.69 3.79
CA GLU A 180 23.91 -15.47 4.84
C GLU A 180 25.33 -14.94 5.09
N THR A 181 26.07 -14.59 4.03
CA THR A 181 27.43 -14.07 4.15
C THR A 181 27.43 -12.71 4.86
N ILE A 182 26.47 -11.85 4.56
CA ILE A 182 26.27 -10.59 5.27
C ILE A 182 25.97 -10.85 6.75
N LYS A 183 25.02 -11.74 7.06
CA LYS A 183 24.68 -12.08 8.45
C LYS A 183 25.82 -12.63 9.26
N LYS A 184 26.60 -13.53 8.69
CA LYS A 184 27.78 -14.13 9.37
C LYS A 184 28.91 -13.11 9.64
N ASN A 185 28.91 -12.01 8.92
CA ASN A 185 29.94 -10.98 9.03
C ASN A 185 29.44 -9.62 9.55
N LEU A 186 28.24 -9.54 10.14
CA LEU A 186 27.66 -8.32 10.71
C LEU A 186 28.54 -7.64 11.76
N SER A 187 29.45 -8.36 12.40
CA SER A 187 30.40 -7.85 13.40
C SER A 187 31.75 -7.38 12.80
N LYS A 188 31.95 -7.50 11.48
CA LYS A 188 33.17 -7.08 10.77
C LYS A 188 32.83 -6.00 9.74
N GLU A 189 33.82 -5.17 9.39
CA GLU A 189 33.65 -4.21 8.29
C GLU A 189 33.38 -4.95 6.96
N LEU A 190 32.12 -4.99 6.58
CA LEU A 190 31.66 -5.55 5.31
C LEU A 190 31.76 -4.47 4.23
N ASN A 191 32.63 -4.68 3.25
CA ASN A 191 32.66 -3.88 2.05
C ASN A 191 32.33 -4.75 0.81
N VAL A 192 32.04 -4.09 -0.31
CA VAL A 192 31.69 -4.76 -1.57
C VAL A 192 32.79 -5.68 -2.07
N ASP A 193 34.06 -5.37 -1.81
CA ASP A 193 35.19 -6.19 -2.21
C ASP A 193 35.25 -7.51 -1.44
N THR A 194 34.91 -7.48 -0.17
CA THR A 194 34.84 -8.69 0.67
C THR A 194 33.73 -9.63 0.16
N LEU A 195 32.60 -9.07 -0.25
CA LEU A 195 31.51 -9.86 -0.85
C LEU A 195 31.92 -10.40 -2.22
N CYS A 196 32.49 -9.56 -3.09
CA CYS A 196 32.96 -9.99 -4.41
C CYS A 196 34.00 -11.13 -4.30
N ALA A 197 34.93 -11.05 -3.33
CA ALA A 197 35.92 -12.10 -3.06
C ALA A 197 35.24 -13.40 -2.55
N ALA A 198 34.27 -13.29 -1.64
CA ALA A 198 33.52 -14.44 -1.11
C ALA A 198 32.75 -15.21 -2.19
N PHE A 199 32.28 -14.53 -3.23
CA PHE A 199 31.54 -15.11 -4.35
C PHE A 199 32.39 -15.33 -5.61
N ASN A 200 33.68 -15.06 -5.54
CA ASN A 200 34.62 -15.16 -6.67
C ASN A 200 34.13 -14.41 -7.93
N MET A 201 33.58 -13.20 -7.72
CA MET A 201 32.98 -12.38 -8.77
C MET A 201 33.63 -11.02 -8.88
N SER A 202 33.66 -10.43 -10.08
CA SER A 202 34.02 -9.04 -10.26
C SER A 202 32.92 -8.12 -9.69
N ARG A 203 33.25 -6.86 -9.32
CA ARG A 203 32.28 -5.86 -8.90
C ARG A 203 31.13 -5.70 -9.90
N SER A 204 31.46 -5.60 -11.18
CA SER A 204 30.47 -5.46 -12.25
C SER A 204 29.52 -6.66 -12.34
N SER A 205 30.05 -7.89 -12.24
CA SER A 205 29.24 -9.11 -12.26
C SER A 205 28.37 -9.23 -11.03
N PHE A 206 28.88 -8.83 -9.86
CA PHE A 206 28.13 -8.83 -8.62
C PHE A 206 26.94 -7.84 -8.65
N TYR A 207 27.17 -6.59 -9.11
CA TYR A 207 26.11 -5.60 -9.27
C TYR A 207 25.06 -5.99 -10.29
N ASN A 208 25.46 -6.61 -11.41
CA ASN A 208 24.51 -7.07 -12.42
C ASN A 208 23.64 -8.22 -11.93
N LYS A 209 24.11 -9.02 -10.97
CA LYS A 209 23.40 -10.17 -10.44
C LYS A 209 22.47 -9.82 -9.26
N ILE A 210 22.68 -8.67 -8.60
CA ILE A 210 21.81 -8.15 -7.53
C ILE A 210 20.70 -7.23 -8.08
N LYS A 211 20.85 -6.71 -9.29
CA LYS A 211 19.92 -5.80 -9.94
C LYS A 211 18.71 -6.51 -10.51
#